data_515ee1d95c94e72dfc450586c523a230
#
_entry.id   515ee1d95c94e72dfc450586c523a230
#
_cell.length_a   1.000
_cell.length_b   1.000
_cell.length_c   1.000
_cell.angle_alpha   90.00
_cell.angle_beta   90.00
_cell.angle_gamma   90.00
#
_symmetry.space_group_name_H-M   'P 1'
#
loop_
_entity.id
_entity.type
_entity.pdbx_description
1 polymer ?
#
loop_
_entity_poly.entity_id
_entity_poly.type
_entity_poly.pdbx_seq_one_letter_code
_entity_poly.pdbx_strand_id
1 'polypeptide(L)'
;MKRLKICLSICFCLGGLIAAAAIIFGGVLYTKCAKDISRLKTEQYDTVFFSMYPTDHYKEEYYSHYRGMNVVRATYAMSDSRIMKWYMDTAVKSGNLITTAYLGIDPMKVKTEDIFQIVLENEDTMFDIVLAYPNMDYWMEMSPEECQKAWETYRDFAGNVLGLGNTRVYYFCNEEWLLCNPGNYEDVFQTNEAVSELLMCYSDEQHNNILNVENFHRRFNEAWRLLEKYREYPVDYPDASDWEIVFMGDSVIGNYTDSLSIPGVVNGLTNATVFNCGYGGKSAALSHKTLEPISDIAKALVQKELTNIPNGTQVYAGLEKYFAESDPKKKKLFVINHGLNDYFDGLPINTEDEEDISSYSGAMRVAVRTLQEAFPEAYFLLMTPNLSICFDFGEGIQTEYGGKLVDYADAVISLGEELNVEVLDNLRELPIEKERYWVLLEDGTHPNAQGRFLIGNRIIACLETLEVE
;
A
#
# COMPACT_ATOMS: atom_id res chain seq x y z
N MET A 1 31.72 28.76 50.40
CA MET A 1 30.40 29.45 50.29
C MET A 1 30.03 29.95 48.91
N LYS A 2 30.90 30.69 48.17
CA LYS A 2 30.52 31.18 46.80
C LYS A 2 30.16 30.04 45.80
N ARG A 3 30.92 28.94 45.76
CA ARG A 3 30.62 27.80 44.83
C ARG A 3 29.31 27.08 45.18
N LEU A 4 28.98 26.97 46.47
CA LEU A 4 27.71 26.35 46.87
C LEU A 4 26.49 27.22 46.52
N LYS A 5 26.60 28.56 46.60
CA LYS A 5 25.55 29.49 46.15
C LYS A 5 25.35 29.45 44.65
N ILE A 6 26.42 29.27 43.83
CA ILE A 6 26.31 29.16 42.38
C ILE A 6 25.65 27.84 42.02
N CYS A 7 26.03 26.71 42.64
CA CYS A 7 25.37 25.42 42.39
C CYS A 7 23.88 25.44 42.78
N LEU A 8 23.51 26.03 43.93
CA LEU A 8 22.13 26.19 44.34
C LEU A 8 21.32 27.09 43.38
N SER A 9 21.89 28.18 42.88
CA SER A 9 21.25 29.04 41.88
C SER A 9 21.06 28.32 40.56
N ILE A 10 22.03 27.52 40.08
CA ILE A 10 21.89 26.72 38.86
C ILE A 10 20.81 25.64 39.03
N CYS A 11 20.77 24.95 40.16
CA CYS A 11 19.72 23.97 40.46
C CYS A 11 18.32 24.62 40.54
N PHE A 12 18.22 25.83 41.12
CA PHE A 12 16.94 26.58 41.17
C PHE A 12 16.50 27.05 39.78
N CYS A 13 17.42 27.54 38.95
CA CYS A 13 17.13 27.91 37.55
C CYS A 13 16.73 26.71 36.70
N LEU A 14 17.43 25.58 36.83
CA LEU A 14 17.07 24.33 36.15
C LEU A 14 15.69 23.80 36.60
N GLY A 15 15.44 23.80 37.91
CA GLY A 15 14.14 23.42 38.47
C GLY A 15 13.02 24.34 38.00
N GLY A 16 13.26 25.65 37.93
CA GLY A 16 12.32 26.61 37.37
C GLY A 16 12.05 26.43 35.88
N LEU A 17 13.09 26.12 35.07
CA LEU A 17 12.95 25.82 33.64
C LEU A 17 12.19 24.53 33.42
N ILE A 18 12.46 23.48 34.20
CA ILE A 18 11.74 22.20 34.11
C ILE A 18 10.27 22.40 34.51
N ALA A 19 9.99 23.17 35.56
CA ALA A 19 8.61 23.49 35.97
C ALA A 19 7.89 24.33 34.93
N ALA A 20 8.53 25.33 34.33
CA ALA A 20 7.96 26.13 33.25
C ALA A 20 7.71 25.28 31.97
N ALA A 21 8.64 24.43 31.62
CA ALA A 21 8.46 23.49 30.50
C ALA A 21 7.29 22.52 30.77
N ALA A 22 7.19 21.97 31.98
CA ALA A 22 6.08 21.11 32.37
C ALA A 22 4.71 21.83 32.36
N ILE A 23 4.65 23.11 32.76
CA ILE A 23 3.44 23.93 32.73
C ILE A 23 3.05 24.25 31.27
N ILE A 24 4.02 24.60 30.41
CA ILE A 24 3.80 24.87 28.99
C ILE A 24 3.34 23.60 28.29
N PHE A 25 4.01 22.49 28.52
CA PHE A 25 3.68 21.20 27.93
C PHE A 25 2.31 20.70 28.41
N GLY A 26 2.02 20.82 29.70
CA GLY A 26 0.72 20.50 30.29
C GLY A 26 -0.40 21.40 29.76
N GLY A 27 -0.12 22.67 29.51
CA GLY A 27 -1.06 23.62 28.92
C GLY A 27 -1.39 23.32 27.46
N VAL A 28 -0.37 22.96 26.67
CA VAL A 28 -0.55 22.52 25.27
C VAL A 28 -1.32 21.21 25.22
N LEU A 29 -0.96 20.23 26.05
CA LEU A 29 -1.66 18.97 26.19
C LEU A 29 -3.12 19.17 26.56
N TYR A 30 -3.39 19.99 27.58
CA TYR A 30 -4.74 20.32 28.01
C TYR A 30 -5.56 20.97 26.89
N THR A 31 -4.98 21.89 26.13
CA THR A 31 -5.67 22.60 25.04
C THR A 31 -6.06 21.64 23.91
N LYS A 32 -5.19 20.69 23.57
CA LYS A 32 -5.47 19.68 22.54
C LYS A 32 -6.54 18.69 23.02
N CYS A 33 -6.42 18.17 24.25
CA CYS A 33 -7.42 17.30 24.82
C CYS A 33 -8.78 18.00 25.01
N ALA A 34 -8.81 19.31 25.28
CA ALA A 34 -10.05 20.06 25.50
C ALA A 34 -10.98 20.04 24.28
N LYS A 35 -10.45 20.07 23.07
CA LYS A 35 -11.25 19.96 21.84
C LYS A 35 -11.93 18.60 21.75
N ASP A 36 -11.17 17.52 21.94
CA ASP A 36 -11.69 16.16 21.88
C ASP A 36 -12.72 15.92 22.98
N ILE A 37 -12.43 16.34 24.20
CA ILE A 37 -13.38 16.27 25.33
C ILE A 37 -14.65 17.08 25.06
N SER A 38 -14.55 18.23 24.39
CA SER A 38 -15.73 19.02 24.00
C SER A 38 -16.58 18.24 22.98
N ARG A 39 -15.98 17.65 21.96
CA ARG A 39 -16.69 16.82 20.96
C ARG A 39 -17.37 15.63 21.65
N LEU A 40 -16.65 14.88 22.48
CA LEU A 40 -17.19 13.75 23.24
C LEU A 40 -18.39 14.12 24.11
N LYS A 41 -18.50 15.37 24.59
CA LYS A 41 -19.61 15.82 25.44
C LYS A 41 -20.81 16.38 24.68
N THR A 42 -20.59 16.89 23.46
CA THR A 42 -21.59 17.70 22.76
C THR A 42 -22.10 17.08 21.46
N GLU A 43 -21.34 16.17 20.85
CA GLU A 43 -21.76 15.51 19.63
C GLU A 43 -22.60 14.26 19.93
N GLN A 44 -23.42 13.85 18.95
CA GLN A 44 -24.17 12.59 18.99
C GLN A 44 -23.41 11.55 18.19
N TYR A 45 -23.06 10.43 18.81
CA TYR A 45 -22.27 9.35 18.19
C TYR A 45 -22.57 8.01 18.88
N ASP A 46 -22.29 6.95 18.17
CA ASP A 46 -22.35 5.55 18.65
C ASP A 46 -20.98 4.87 18.56
N THR A 47 -20.03 5.51 17.90
CA THR A 47 -18.71 4.97 17.63
C THR A 47 -17.63 5.99 17.98
N VAL A 48 -16.59 5.54 18.68
CA VAL A 48 -15.45 6.38 19.06
C VAL A 48 -14.14 5.81 18.53
N PHE A 49 -13.25 6.72 18.10
CA PHE A 49 -11.88 6.38 17.73
C PHE A 49 -10.90 7.00 18.72
N PHE A 50 -10.13 6.16 19.40
CA PHE A 50 -9.09 6.57 20.33
C PHE A 50 -7.75 6.07 19.84
N SER A 51 -7.04 6.88 19.10
CA SER A 51 -5.68 6.47 18.74
C SER A 51 -4.82 7.57 18.15
N MET A 52 -3.55 7.29 18.10
CA MET A 52 -2.56 7.92 17.24
C MET A 52 -2.19 6.96 16.10
N TYR A 53 -1.35 6.01 16.38
CA TYR A 53 -0.96 4.93 15.50
C TYR A 53 -1.84 3.70 15.78
N PRO A 54 -2.15 2.91 14.84
CA PRO A 54 -2.03 2.99 13.38
C PRO A 54 -3.24 3.60 12.69
N THR A 55 -4.20 4.17 13.41
CA THR A 55 -5.50 4.59 12.88
C THR A 55 -5.61 6.12 12.67
N ASP A 56 -4.48 6.84 12.61
CA ASP A 56 -4.50 8.29 12.55
C ASP A 56 -5.14 8.83 11.25
N HIS A 57 -4.92 8.15 10.13
CA HIS A 57 -5.55 8.47 8.84
C HIS A 57 -6.89 7.78 8.58
N TYR A 58 -7.41 7.01 9.55
CA TYR A 58 -8.74 6.41 9.39
C TYR A 58 -9.80 7.50 9.39
N LYS A 59 -10.56 7.65 8.31
CA LYS A 59 -11.50 8.77 8.11
C LYS A 59 -12.86 8.52 8.75
N GLU A 60 -13.35 9.47 9.52
CA GLU A 60 -14.70 9.43 10.10
C GLU A 60 -15.77 9.28 9.01
N GLU A 61 -15.59 9.96 7.87
CA GLU A 61 -16.50 9.96 6.73
C GLU A 61 -16.69 8.56 6.14
N TYR A 62 -15.64 7.74 6.08
CA TYR A 62 -15.72 6.37 5.59
C TYR A 62 -16.71 5.55 6.41
N TYR A 63 -16.57 5.58 7.73
CA TYR A 63 -17.44 4.81 8.63
C TYR A 63 -18.86 5.35 8.65
N SER A 64 -19.04 6.66 8.55
CA SER A 64 -20.37 7.29 8.48
C SER A 64 -21.08 6.93 7.17
N HIS A 65 -20.37 6.99 6.04
CA HIS A 65 -20.95 6.79 4.72
C HIS A 65 -21.19 5.30 4.39
N TYR A 66 -20.18 4.46 4.62
CA TYR A 66 -20.24 3.06 4.21
C TYR A 66 -20.77 2.11 5.28
N ARG A 67 -20.70 2.47 6.57
CA ARG A 67 -21.13 1.62 7.68
C ARG A 67 -22.31 2.18 8.47
N GLY A 68 -22.75 3.38 8.15
CA GLY A 68 -23.89 4.02 8.84
C GLY A 68 -23.62 4.33 10.32
N MET A 69 -22.35 4.46 10.71
CA MET A 69 -21.93 4.77 12.08
C MET A 69 -21.85 6.28 12.30
N ASN A 70 -22.24 6.73 13.48
CA ASN A 70 -22.02 8.13 13.90
C ASN A 70 -20.71 8.17 14.69
N VAL A 71 -19.66 8.68 14.06
CA VAL A 71 -18.28 8.58 14.57
C VAL A 71 -17.82 9.87 15.20
N VAL A 72 -17.17 9.77 16.35
CA VAL A 72 -16.36 10.84 16.93
C VAL A 72 -14.92 10.33 17.09
N ARG A 73 -13.97 11.12 16.60
CA ARG A 73 -12.55 10.85 16.78
C ARG A 73 -11.97 11.71 17.89
N ALA A 74 -11.28 11.07 18.82
CA ALA A 74 -10.50 11.70 19.87
C ALA A 74 -9.00 11.34 19.66
N THR A 75 -8.36 12.08 18.76
CA THR A 75 -7.03 11.79 18.23
C THR A 75 -5.92 11.94 19.26
N TYR A 76 -6.15 12.75 20.31
CA TYR A 76 -5.14 12.99 21.32
C TYR A 76 -5.12 11.94 22.44
N ALA A 77 -5.88 10.85 22.30
CA ALA A 77 -5.84 9.73 23.25
C ALA A 77 -4.45 9.08 23.33
N MET A 78 -3.64 9.27 22.31
CA MET A 78 -2.25 8.79 22.22
C MET A 78 -2.06 7.39 22.81
N SER A 79 -0.84 6.94 22.89
CA SER A 79 -0.44 5.70 23.56
C SER A 79 -0.52 5.77 25.12
N ASP A 80 -1.17 6.78 25.69
CA ASP A 80 -1.37 6.88 27.14
C ASP A 80 -2.73 6.29 27.52
N SER A 81 -2.70 5.09 28.07
CA SER A 81 -3.90 4.36 28.52
C SER A 81 -4.76 5.15 29.51
N ARG A 82 -4.16 6.07 30.29
CA ARG A 82 -4.90 6.93 31.23
C ARG A 82 -5.74 7.97 30.49
N ILE A 83 -5.25 8.51 29.37
CA ILE A 83 -5.99 9.45 28.52
C ILE A 83 -7.10 8.69 27.81
N MET A 84 -6.84 7.50 27.29
CA MET A 84 -7.87 6.64 26.68
C MET A 84 -9.00 6.35 27.69
N LYS A 85 -8.65 5.97 28.90
CA LYS A 85 -9.65 5.76 29.97
C LYS A 85 -10.46 7.02 30.24
N TRP A 86 -9.81 8.15 30.39
CA TRP A 86 -10.49 9.43 30.62
C TRP A 86 -11.45 9.79 29.48
N TYR A 87 -11.06 9.55 28.25
CA TYR A 87 -11.89 9.77 27.07
C TYR A 87 -13.08 8.81 27.04
N MET A 88 -12.86 7.51 27.29
CA MET A 88 -13.94 6.54 27.36
C MET A 88 -14.94 6.86 28.48
N ASP A 89 -14.45 7.19 29.68
CA ASP A 89 -15.28 7.64 30.78
C ASP A 89 -16.10 8.89 30.43
N THR A 90 -15.53 9.80 29.63
CA THR A 90 -16.21 11.00 29.16
C THR A 90 -17.28 10.67 28.14
N ALA A 91 -16.99 9.77 27.20
CA ALA A 91 -17.93 9.31 26.18
C ALA A 91 -19.14 8.62 26.83
N VAL A 92 -18.92 7.71 27.75
CA VAL A 92 -19.99 7.02 28.50
C VAL A 92 -20.85 8.02 29.30
N LYS A 93 -20.21 8.98 29.97
CA LYS A 93 -20.92 10.00 30.76
C LYS A 93 -21.67 11.04 29.90
N SER A 94 -21.42 11.14 28.63
CA SER A 94 -22.11 12.04 27.71
C SER A 94 -23.58 11.67 27.49
N GLY A 95 -23.96 10.43 27.79
CA GLY A 95 -25.28 9.87 27.54
C GLY A 95 -25.45 9.27 26.15
N ASN A 96 -24.39 9.22 25.34
CA ASN A 96 -24.38 8.45 24.09
C ASN A 96 -24.27 6.95 24.37
N LEU A 97 -24.96 6.15 23.59
CA LEU A 97 -24.82 4.70 23.61
C LEU A 97 -23.64 4.31 22.71
N ILE A 98 -22.51 4.00 23.32
CA ILE A 98 -21.29 3.62 22.58
C ILE A 98 -21.38 2.14 22.23
N THR A 99 -21.60 1.83 20.95
CA THR A 99 -21.66 0.46 20.45
C THR A 99 -20.29 -0.07 20.03
N THR A 100 -19.41 0.81 19.54
CA THR A 100 -18.08 0.44 19.04
C THR A 100 -17.02 1.46 19.47
N ALA A 101 -15.87 0.96 19.91
CA ALA A 101 -14.69 1.76 20.19
C ALA A 101 -13.46 1.20 19.42
N TYR A 102 -12.86 2.01 18.56
CA TYR A 102 -11.61 1.68 17.87
C TYR A 102 -10.42 2.16 18.69
N LEU A 103 -9.50 1.25 18.98
CA LEU A 103 -8.27 1.53 19.72
C LEU A 103 -7.06 1.17 18.87
N GLY A 104 -6.27 2.15 18.46
CA GLY A 104 -4.93 1.91 17.92
C GLY A 104 -3.95 1.69 19.08
N ILE A 105 -3.34 0.54 19.15
CA ILE A 105 -2.51 0.12 20.29
C ILE A 105 -1.11 -0.29 19.84
N ASP A 106 -0.10 0.36 20.39
CA ASP A 106 1.27 -0.15 20.41
C ASP A 106 1.51 -0.84 21.77
N PRO A 107 1.57 -2.19 21.80
CA PRO A 107 1.74 -2.93 23.05
C PRO A 107 3.03 -2.60 23.80
N MET A 108 4.03 -2.01 23.12
CA MET A 108 5.28 -1.58 23.76
C MET A 108 5.12 -0.26 24.54
N LYS A 109 4.06 0.50 24.29
CA LYS A 109 3.85 1.85 24.87
C LYS A 109 2.70 1.94 25.85
N VAL A 110 1.83 0.93 25.89
CA VAL A 110 0.69 0.90 26.81
C VAL A 110 0.89 -0.11 27.93
N LYS A 111 0.18 0.08 29.03
CA LYS A 111 0.05 -0.95 30.05
C LYS A 111 -1.16 -1.82 29.73
N THR A 112 -0.92 -3.09 29.55
CA THR A 112 -1.95 -4.08 29.18
C THR A 112 -3.12 -4.07 30.17
N GLU A 113 -2.84 -3.93 31.46
CA GLU A 113 -3.83 -3.93 32.54
C GLU A 113 -4.80 -2.75 32.42
N ASP A 114 -4.30 -1.56 31.99
CA ASP A 114 -5.14 -0.39 31.81
C ASP A 114 -6.12 -0.57 30.65
N ILE A 115 -5.67 -1.19 29.54
CA ILE A 115 -6.54 -1.51 28.40
C ILE A 115 -7.60 -2.54 28.81
N PHE A 116 -7.22 -3.58 29.56
CA PHE A 116 -8.18 -4.55 30.10
C PHE A 116 -9.23 -3.89 30.96
N GLN A 117 -8.82 -2.98 31.82
CA GLN A 117 -9.76 -2.24 32.66
C GLN A 117 -10.76 -1.44 31.83
N ILE A 118 -10.30 -0.76 30.77
CA ILE A 118 -11.19 -0.02 29.87
C ILE A 118 -12.22 -0.96 29.23
N VAL A 119 -11.77 -2.11 28.73
CA VAL A 119 -12.64 -3.08 28.05
C VAL A 119 -13.64 -3.71 29.02
N LEU A 120 -13.17 -4.16 30.18
CA LEU A 120 -14.03 -4.83 31.19
C LEU A 120 -15.04 -3.90 31.86
N GLU A 121 -14.71 -2.60 32.01
CA GLU A 121 -15.64 -1.60 32.57
C GLU A 121 -16.74 -1.18 31.56
N ASN A 122 -16.64 -1.56 30.28
CA ASN A 122 -17.55 -1.19 29.20
C ASN A 122 -18.03 -2.43 28.42
N GLU A 123 -18.66 -3.37 29.08
CA GLU A 123 -19.07 -4.69 28.53
C GLU A 123 -20.03 -4.58 27.35
N ASP A 124 -20.84 -3.52 27.26
CA ASP A 124 -21.80 -3.30 26.18
C ASP A 124 -21.16 -2.68 24.92
N THR A 125 -19.87 -2.31 24.98
CA THR A 125 -19.12 -1.74 23.85
C THR A 125 -18.25 -2.80 23.20
N MET A 126 -18.31 -2.93 21.87
CA MET A 126 -17.37 -3.74 21.09
C MET A 126 -16.07 -2.94 20.89
N PHE A 127 -14.96 -3.50 21.30
CA PHE A 127 -13.64 -2.89 21.11
C PHE A 127 -12.91 -3.46 19.89
N ASP A 128 -12.71 -2.63 18.88
CA ASP A 128 -11.91 -2.91 17.70
C ASP A 128 -10.48 -2.43 17.96
N ILE A 129 -9.60 -3.37 18.29
CA ILE A 129 -8.21 -3.08 18.64
C ILE A 129 -7.33 -3.31 17.41
N VAL A 130 -6.75 -2.24 16.88
CA VAL A 130 -5.80 -2.28 15.78
C VAL A 130 -4.39 -2.24 16.37
N LEU A 131 -3.66 -3.35 16.29
CA LEU A 131 -2.27 -3.40 16.76
C LEU A 131 -1.36 -2.60 15.84
N ALA A 132 -0.45 -1.84 16.40
CA ALA A 132 0.56 -1.12 15.64
C ALA A 132 1.36 -2.08 14.74
N TYR A 133 1.68 -1.62 13.53
CA TYR A 133 2.42 -2.35 12.51
C TYR A 133 3.56 -1.46 11.98
N PRO A 134 4.59 -1.18 12.81
CA PRO A 134 5.73 -0.38 12.37
C PRO A 134 6.42 -1.03 11.18
N ASN A 135 7.05 -0.21 10.33
CA ASN A 135 7.74 -0.71 9.15
C ASN A 135 8.91 -1.65 9.52
N MET A 136 9.44 -2.35 8.54
CA MET A 136 10.50 -3.34 8.75
C MET A 136 11.76 -2.73 9.36
N ASP A 137 12.12 -1.49 9.02
CA ASP A 137 13.32 -0.82 9.55
C ASP A 137 13.29 -0.73 11.07
N TYR A 138 12.11 -0.41 11.64
CA TYR A 138 11.92 -0.37 13.10
C TYR A 138 12.33 -1.70 13.78
N TRP A 139 11.93 -2.83 13.17
CA TRP A 139 12.27 -4.15 13.69
C TRP A 139 13.74 -4.49 13.48
N MET A 140 14.33 -4.05 12.37
CA MET A 140 15.73 -4.33 12.02
C MET A 140 16.72 -3.50 12.84
N GLU A 141 16.34 -2.31 13.31
CA GLU A 141 17.16 -1.49 14.23
C GLU A 141 17.32 -2.10 15.62
N MET A 142 16.44 -3.01 16.03
CA MET A 142 16.52 -3.71 17.31
C MET A 142 17.60 -4.81 17.28
N SER A 143 18.25 -5.06 18.41
CA SER A 143 19.00 -6.30 18.60
C SER A 143 18.06 -7.52 18.51
N PRO A 144 18.56 -8.73 18.22
CA PRO A 144 17.73 -9.94 18.17
C PRO A 144 16.91 -10.17 19.45
N GLU A 145 17.52 -9.91 20.62
CA GLU A 145 16.86 -10.08 21.93
C GLU A 145 15.75 -9.05 22.15
N GLU A 146 15.98 -7.79 21.76
CA GLU A 146 14.96 -6.73 21.84
C GLU A 146 13.79 -7.01 20.88
N CYS A 147 14.07 -7.43 19.66
CA CYS A 147 13.08 -7.80 18.68
C CYS A 147 12.20 -8.98 19.17
N GLN A 148 12.83 -10.03 19.70
CA GLN A 148 12.10 -11.16 20.26
C GLN A 148 11.19 -10.73 21.41
N LYS A 149 11.70 -9.91 22.33
CA LYS A 149 10.92 -9.39 23.47
C LYS A 149 9.76 -8.52 23.02
N ALA A 150 9.97 -7.67 22.02
CA ALA A 150 8.90 -6.83 21.45
C ALA A 150 7.83 -7.72 20.81
N TRP A 151 8.21 -8.69 19.99
CA TRP A 151 7.30 -9.63 19.37
C TRP A 151 6.49 -10.45 20.40
N GLU A 152 7.15 -10.94 21.47
CA GLU A 152 6.48 -11.61 22.58
C GLU A 152 5.48 -10.68 23.28
N THR A 153 5.80 -9.41 23.47
CA THR A 153 4.91 -8.41 24.05
C THR A 153 3.65 -8.21 23.19
N TYR A 154 3.81 -8.11 21.87
CA TYR A 154 2.68 -8.03 20.93
C TYR A 154 1.80 -9.27 20.98
N ARG A 155 2.43 -10.45 20.96
CA ARG A 155 1.73 -11.74 21.02
C ARG A 155 0.96 -11.90 22.33
N ASP A 156 1.59 -11.63 23.45
CA ASP A 156 0.99 -11.82 24.77
C ASP A 156 -0.14 -10.81 25.01
N PHE A 157 0.02 -9.57 24.57
CA PHE A 157 -1.04 -8.58 24.57
C PHE A 157 -2.25 -9.06 23.76
N ALA A 158 -2.04 -9.43 22.50
CA ALA A 158 -3.12 -9.89 21.62
C ALA A 158 -3.82 -11.14 22.16
N GLY A 159 -3.06 -12.12 22.65
CA GLY A 159 -3.61 -13.35 23.23
C GLY A 159 -4.49 -13.10 24.46
N ASN A 160 -4.07 -12.16 25.30
CA ASN A 160 -4.84 -11.78 26.49
C ASN A 160 -6.13 -11.02 26.10
N VAL A 161 -6.06 -10.12 25.12
CA VAL A 161 -7.22 -9.32 24.68
C VAL A 161 -8.24 -10.20 23.95
N LEU A 162 -7.81 -11.19 23.16
CA LEU A 162 -8.70 -12.14 22.48
C LEU A 162 -9.55 -12.96 23.45
N GLY A 163 -9.13 -13.09 24.71
CA GLY A 163 -9.91 -13.76 25.76
C GLY A 163 -11.11 -12.96 26.26
N LEU A 164 -11.23 -11.68 25.87
CA LEU A 164 -12.33 -10.80 26.28
C LEU A 164 -13.45 -10.90 25.24
N GLY A 165 -14.68 -11.16 25.71
CA GLY A 165 -15.82 -11.48 24.82
C GLY A 165 -16.32 -10.32 23.94
N ASN A 166 -15.89 -9.08 24.23
CA ASN A 166 -16.30 -7.87 23.54
C ASN A 166 -15.13 -7.19 22.81
N THR A 167 -14.18 -7.97 22.27
CA THR A 167 -13.02 -7.45 21.52
C THR A 167 -12.87 -8.12 20.17
N ARG A 168 -12.42 -7.33 19.16
CA ARG A 168 -11.86 -7.81 17.90
C ARG A 168 -10.45 -7.23 17.76
N VAL A 169 -9.50 -8.04 17.36
CA VAL A 169 -8.09 -7.62 17.23
C VAL A 169 -7.68 -7.72 15.79
N TYR A 170 -7.31 -6.58 15.20
CA TYR A 170 -6.78 -6.47 13.84
C TYR A 170 -5.26 -6.51 13.88
N TYR A 171 -4.68 -7.39 13.04
CA TYR A 171 -3.26 -7.67 13.01
C TYR A 171 -2.70 -7.68 11.60
N PHE A 172 -1.72 -6.83 11.35
CA PHE A 172 -1.12 -6.63 10.02
C PHE A 172 0.40 -6.90 9.99
N CYS A 173 1.02 -7.28 11.13
CA CYS A 173 2.48 -7.48 11.20
C CYS A 173 2.99 -8.71 10.44
N ASN A 174 2.15 -9.47 9.77
CA ASN A 174 2.53 -10.55 8.87
C ASN A 174 2.39 -10.17 7.37
N GLU A 175 2.02 -8.93 7.08
CA GLU A 175 1.81 -8.43 5.72
C GLU A 175 3.13 -7.87 5.16
N GLU A 176 3.84 -8.67 4.35
CA GLU A 176 5.15 -8.30 3.79
C GLU A 176 5.07 -7.03 2.94
N TRP A 177 4.05 -6.92 2.08
CA TRP A 177 3.82 -5.76 1.23
C TRP A 177 3.68 -4.45 2.03
N LEU A 178 3.12 -4.56 3.25
CA LEU A 178 2.93 -3.41 4.13
C LEU A 178 4.24 -3.04 4.82
N LEU A 179 4.84 -3.98 5.53
CA LEU A 179 5.99 -3.70 6.40
C LEU A 179 7.28 -3.41 5.64
N CYS A 180 7.47 -4.04 4.48
CA CYS A 180 8.73 -4.03 3.75
C CYS A 180 8.79 -2.99 2.63
N ASN A 181 7.77 -2.15 2.48
CA ASN A 181 7.77 -1.02 1.55
C ASN A 181 7.78 0.30 2.34
N PRO A 182 8.92 0.99 2.48
CA PRO A 182 8.99 2.29 3.15
C PRO A 182 8.07 3.35 2.54
N GLY A 183 7.77 3.27 1.23
CA GLY A 183 6.83 4.16 0.55
C GLY A 183 5.39 4.08 1.05
N ASN A 184 5.05 3.07 1.85
CA ASN A 184 3.75 2.94 2.50
C ASN A 184 3.62 3.79 3.77
N TYR A 185 4.71 4.41 4.24
CA TYR A 185 4.75 5.10 5.52
C TYR A 185 5.11 6.59 5.35
N GLU A 186 4.56 7.43 6.23
CA GLU A 186 4.99 8.82 6.44
C GLU A 186 6.11 8.89 7.50
N ASP A 187 6.07 7.99 8.45
CA ASP A 187 7.12 7.71 9.43
C ASP A 187 7.13 6.20 9.77
N VAL A 188 7.95 5.80 10.73
CA VAL A 188 8.13 4.38 11.10
C VAL A 188 6.83 3.68 11.53
N PHE A 189 5.85 4.42 12.05
CA PHE A 189 4.61 3.88 12.62
C PHE A 189 3.35 4.27 11.84
N GLN A 190 3.40 5.36 11.09
CA GLN A 190 2.22 5.94 10.47
C GLN A 190 2.23 5.67 8.97
N THR A 191 1.28 4.88 8.51
CA THR A 191 1.07 4.66 7.09
C THR A 191 0.52 5.93 6.43
N ASN A 192 0.83 6.11 5.14
CA ASN A 192 0.25 7.18 4.35
C ASN A 192 -1.27 7.00 4.17
N GLU A 193 -1.94 8.01 3.64
CA GLU A 193 -3.40 8.06 3.52
C GLU A 193 -3.95 6.89 2.69
N ALA A 194 -3.35 6.58 1.53
CA ALA A 194 -3.81 5.54 0.63
C ALA A 194 -3.75 4.14 1.28
N VAL A 195 -2.64 3.85 1.95
CA VAL A 195 -2.47 2.59 2.70
C VAL A 195 -3.47 2.50 3.86
N SER A 196 -3.65 3.60 4.60
CA SER A 196 -4.63 3.64 5.70
C SER A 196 -6.05 3.40 5.21
N GLU A 197 -6.45 3.97 4.07
CA GLU A 197 -7.76 3.70 3.44
C GLU A 197 -7.93 2.22 3.06
N LEU A 198 -6.90 1.59 2.49
CA LEU A 198 -6.93 0.16 2.18
C LEU A 198 -7.07 -0.68 3.45
N LEU A 199 -6.31 -0.38 4.51
CA LEU A 199 -6.39 -1.11 5.77
C LEU A 199 -7.74 -0.94 6.46
N MET A 200 -8.40 0.23 6.31
CA MET A 200 -9.79 0.42 6.76
C MET A 200 -10.75 -0.55 6.06
N CYS A 201 -10.59 -0.76 4.74
CA CYS A 201 -11.37 -1.75 4.00
C CYS A 201 -11.07 -3.18 4.49
N TYR A 202 -9.81 -3.48 4.80
CA TYR A 202 -9.41 -4.79 5.33
C TYR A 202 -9.84 -5.02 6.79
N SER A 203 -10.30 -3.99 7.47
CA SER A 203 -10.88 -4.08 8.83
C SER A 203 -12.34 -4.53 8.82
N ASP A 204 -12.84 -5.12 7.75
CA ASP A 204 -14.14 -5.78 7.71
C ASP A 204 -13.99 -7.31 7.82
N GLU A 205 -15.13 -7.99 8.00
CA GLU A 205 -15.16 -9.44 8.26
C GLU A 205 -14.73 -10.29 7.05
N GLN A 206 -14.65 -9.73 5.85
CA GLN A 206 -14.31 -10.45 4.62
C GLN A 206 -12.80 -10.66 4.48
N HIS A 207 -12.00 -9.82 5.13
CA HIS A 207 -10.55 -9.90 5.08
C HIS A 207 -10.02 -10.57 6.35
N ASN A 208 -9.25 -11.62 6.20
CA ASN A 208 -8.76 -12.50 7.28
C ASN A 208 -7.71 -11.84 8.21
N ASN A 209 -7.83 -10.53 8.44
CA ASN A 209 -6.93 -9.74 9.29
C ASN A 209 -7.38 -9.65 10.76
N ILE A 210 -8.55 -10.20 11.07
CA ILE A 210 -9.03 -10.33 12.44
C ILE A 210 -8.40 -11.57 13.07
N LEU A 211 -7.73 -11.39 14.20
CA LEU A 211 -7.22 -12.51 14.99
C LEU A 211 -8.39 -13.26 15.67
N ASN A 212 -8.28 -14.56 15.66
CA ASN A 212 -9.14 -15.46 16.42
C ASN A 212 -8.31 -16.63 16.97
N VAL A 213 -8.92 -17.49 17.80
CA VAL A 213 -8.21 -18.59 18.44
C VAL A 213 -7.59 -19.56 17.43
N GLU A 214 -8.21 -19.73 16.26
CA GLU A 214 -7.75 -20.69 15.24
C GLU A 214 -6.53 -20.14 14.44
N ASN A 215 -6.52 -18.83 14.12
CA ASN A 215 -5.48 -18.22 13.29
C ASN A 215 -4.34 -17.56 14.10
N PHE A 216 -4.53 -17.32 15.40
CA PHE A 216 -3.60 -16.58 16.25
C PHE A 216 -2.14 -17.06 16.15
N HIS A 217 -1.91 -18.34 16.44
CA HIS A 217 -0.55 -18.89 16.42
C HIS A 217 0.07 -18.85 15.02
N ARG A 218 -0.72 -19.12 13.99
CA ARG A 218 -0.25 -19.08 12.61
C ARG A 218 0.18 -17.68 12.22
N ARG A 219 -0.64 -16.66 12.47
CA ARG A 219 -0.37 -15.26 12.13
C ARG A 219 0.88 -14.72 12.85
N PHE A 220 1.03 -14.98 14.13
CA PHE A 220 2.23 -14.58 14.86
C PHE A 220 3.48 -15.33 14.39
N ASN A 221 3.38 -16.60 14.03
CA ASN A 221 4.49 -17.35 13.46
C ASN A 221 4.87 -16.84 12.05
N GLU A 222 3.90 -16.45 11.22
CA GLU A 222 4.15 -15.84 9.91
C GLU A 222 4.93 -14.51 10.08
N ALA A 223 4.49 -13.66 11.00
CA ALA A 223 5.20 -12.41 11.32
C ALA A 223 6.64 -12.66 11.81
N TRP A 224 6.81 -13.62 12.71
CA TRP A 224 8.14 -13.96 13.20
C TRP A 224 9.07 -14.46 12.09
N ARG A 225 8.58 -15.36 11.22
CA ARG A 225 9.35 -15.84 10.06
C ARG A 225 9.71 -14.71 9.10
N LEU A 226 8.84 -13.72 8.92
CA LEU A 226 9.13 -12.55 8.11
C LEU A 226 10.28 -11.74 8.72
N LEU A 227 10.26 -11.48 10.03
CA LEU A 227 11.34 -10.80 10.74
C LEU A 227 12.66 -11.58 10.67
N GLU A 228 12.64 -12.91 10.85
CA GLU A 228 13.83 -13.77 10.73
C GLU A 228 14.40 -13.73 9.31
N LYS A 229 13.52 -13.84 8.28
CA LYS A 229 13.91 -13.76 6.85
C LYS A 229 14.68 -12.47 6.55
N TYR A 230 14.14 -11.32 6.97
CA TYR A 230 14.77 -10.03 6.70
C TYR A 230 16.04 -9.80 7.53
N ARG A 231 16.17 -10.40 8.70
CA ARG A 231 17.41 -10.39 9.49
C ARG A 231 18.51 -11.25 8.87
N GLU A 232 18.16 -12.42 8.39
CA GLU A 232 19.12 -13.37 7.79
C GLU A 232 19.53 -12.93 6.39
N TYR A 233 18.57 -12.39 5.63
CA TYR A 233 18.72 -11.95 4.25
C TYR A 233 18.15 -10.52 4.11
N PRO A 234 18.90 -9.50 4.61
CA PRO A 234 18.48 -8.12 4.38
C PRO A 234 18.39 -7.84 2.89
N VAL A 235 17.26 -7.33 2.46
CA VAL A 235 17.08 -6.91 1.07
C VAL A 235 17.64 -5.49 0.96
N ASP A 236 18.73 -5.33 0.21
CA ASP A 236 19.31 -4.04 -0.11
C ASP A 236 18.82 -3.66 -1.52
N TYR A 237 17.83 -2.80 -1.58
CA TYR A 237 17.30 -2.33 -2.86
C TYR A 237 18.24 -1.31 -3.49
N PRO A 238 18.43 -1.32 -4.82
CA PRO A 238 19.29 -0.34 -5.50
C PRO A 238 18.71 1.06 -5.34
N ASP A 239 19.56 2.06 -5.11
CA ASP A 239 19.16 3.46 -5.24
C ASP A 239 19.13 3.84 -6.72
N ALA A 240 17.93 3.87 -7.29
CA ALA A 240 17.68 4.23 -8.68
C ALA A 240 17.20 5.68 -8.83
N SER A 241 17.66 6.60 -7.98
CA SER A 241 17.25 8.01 -8.01
C SER A 241 17.65 8.75 -9.31
N ASP A 242 18.61 8.20 -10.07
CA ASP A 242 19.01 8.66 -11.40
C ASP A 242 18.16 8.06 -12.55
N TRP A 243 17.16 7.23 -12.25
CA TRP A 243 16.26 6.63 -13.22
C TRP A 243 14.89 7.31 -13.27
N GLU A 244 14.34 7.33 -14.48
CA GLU A 244 12.92 7.54 -14.75
C GLU A 244 12.32 6.28 -15.32
N ILE A 245 11.30 5.75 -14.67
CA ILE A 245 10.59 4.54 -15.10
C ILE A 245 9.18 4.93 -15.54
N VAL A 246 8.89 4.74 -16.81
CA VAL A 246 7.61 5.06 -17.43
C VAL A 246 6.80 3.78 -17.59
N PHE A 247 5.72 3.69 -16.85
CA PHE A 247 4.82 2.55 -16.89
C PHE A 247 3.67 2.81 -17.86
N MET A 248 3.49 1.90 -18.80
CA MET A 248 2.38 1.88 -19.76
C MET A 248 1.61 0.59 -19.57
N GLY A 249 0.28 0.64 -19.57
CA GLY A 249 -0.48 -0.58 -19.34
C GLY A 249 -1.97 -0.35 -19.18
N ASP A 250 -2.65 -1.45 -18.88
CA ASP A 250 -4.07 -1.49 -18.58
C ASP A 250 -4.36 -1.28 -17.07
N SER A 251 -5.43 -1.89 -16.57
CA SER A 251 -5.84 -1.80 -15.17
C SER A 251 -4.83 -2.35 -14.17
N VAL A 252 -4.00 -3.30 -14.58
CA VAL A 252 -2.95 -3.86 -13.71
C VAL A 252 -1.95 -2.78 -13.29
N ILE A 253 -1.66 -1.85 -14.19
CA ILE A 253 -0.79 -0.69 -13.93
C ILE A 253 -1.60 0.52 -13.44
N GLY A 254 -2.75 0.80 -14.08
CA GLY A 254 -3.46 2.08 -14.00
C GLY A 254 -4.53 2.20 -12.93
N ASN A 255 -5.00 1.12 -12.30
CA ASN A 255 -6.07 1.20 -11.31
C ASN A 255 -5.65 1.87 -10.00
N TYR A 256 -4.36 1.82 -9.67
CA TYR A 256 -3.78 2.48 -8.50
C TYR A 256 -2.72 3.47 -8.97
N THR A 257 -2.67 4.65 -8.35
CA THR A 257 -1.75 5.74 -8.74
C THR A 257 -0.86 6.23 -7.59
N ASP A 258 -1.00 5.66 -6.42
CA ASP A 258 -0.30 5.97 -5.17
C ASP A 258 0.77 4.92 -4.84
N SER A 259 1.23 4.88 -3.58
CA SER A 259 2.23 3.92 -3.09
C SER A 259 1.81 2.45 -3.20
N LEU A 260 0.50 2.18 -3.36
CA LEU A 260 -0.05 0.82 -3.53
C LEU A 260 0.02 0.33 -4.98
N SER A 261 0.27 1.21 -5.94
CA SER A 261 0.44 0.84 -7.35
C SER A 261 1.77 0.11 -7.57
N ILE A 262 1.88 -0.67 -8.66
CA ILE A 262 3.17 -1.27 -9.05
C ILE A 262 4.25 -0.20 -9.23
N PRO A 263 4.00 0.93 -9.95
CA PRO A 263 4.94 2.04 -9.99
C PRO A 263 5.29 2.62 -8.61
N GLY A 264 4.29 2.75 -7.72
CA GLY A 264 4.50 3.24 -6.36
C GLY A 264 5.38 2.32 -5.51
N VAL A 265 5.24 1.01 -5.65
CA VAL A 265 6.13 0.02 -5.02
C VAL A 265 7.57 0.21 -5.50
N VAL A 266 7.77 0.31 -6.82
CA VAL A 266 9.13 0.51 -7.38
C VAL A 266 9.73 1.83 -6.88
N ASN A 267 8.98 2.93 -6.89
CA ASN A 267 9.44 4.20 -6.32
C ASN A 267 9.81 4.09 -4.84
N GLY A 268 8.93 3.50 -4.02
CA GLY A 268 9.12 3.39 -2.56
C GLY A 268 10.33 2.55 -2.16
N LEU A 269 10.71 1.57 -2.99
CA LEU A 269 11.83 0.66 -2.73
C LEU A 269 13.16 1.16 -3.33
N THR A 270 13.13 1.99 -4.38
CA THR A 270 14.35 2.33 -5.15
C THR A 270 14.62 3.83 -5.29
N ASN A 271 13.71 4.69 -4.83
CA ASN A 271 13.76 6.14 -5.09
C ASN A 271 13.71 6.56 -6.58
N ALA A 272 13.46 5.64 -7.52
CA ALA A 272 13.30 5.96 -8.92
C ALA A 272 12.14 6.94 -9.14
N THR A 273 12.30 7.90 -10.05
CA THR A 273 11.16 8.72 -10.49
C THR A 273 10.24 7.87 -11.35
N VAL A 274 8.97 7.75 -10.98
CA VAL A 274 8.01 6.93 -11.73
C VAL A 274 6.90 7.77 -12.35
N PHE A 275 6.48 7.37 -13.56
CA PHE A 275 5.35 7.92 -14.28
C PHE A 275 4.37 6.80 -14.61
N ASN A 276 3.20 6.82 -13.98
CA ASN A 276 2.16 5.84 -14.22
C ASN A 276 1.24 6.32 -15.36
N CYS A 277 1.55 5.88 -16.58
CA CYS A 277 0.78 6.16 -17.79
C CYS A 277 -0.19 5.03 -18.17
N GLY A 278 -0.48 4.10 -17.25
CA GLY A 278 -1.49 3.06 -17.42
C GLY A 278 -2.91 3.57 -17.22
N TYR A 279 -3.88 2.88 -17.83
CA TYR A 279 -5.30 3.19 -17.66
C TYR A 279 -6.18 1.94 -17.74
N GLY A 280 -7.10 1.81 -16.77
CA GLY A 280 -7.99 0.65 -16.65
C GLY A 280 -8.90 0.41 -17.85
N GLY A 281 -9.12 -0.86 -18.19
CA GLY A 281 -10.04 -1.28 -19.25
C GLY A 281 -9.52 -1.09 -20.69
N LYS A 282 -8.24 -0.72 -20.86
CA LYS A 282 -7.65 -0.47 -22.19
C LYS A 282 -6.93 -1.69 -22.74
N SER A 283 -7.23 -2.05 -24.00
CA SER A 283 -6.43 -2.99 -24.78
C SER A 283 -5.19 -2.29 -25.37
N ALA A 284 -4.15 -3.05 -25.68
CA ALA A 284 -3.02 -2.54 -26.46
C ALA A 284 -3.47 -2.19 -27.89
N ALA A 285 -4.29 -3.04 -28.46
CA ALA A 285 -4.81 -2.86 -29.82
C ALA A 285 -5.94 -1.85 -29.90
N LEU A 286 -6.05 -1.17 -31.06
CA LEU A 286 -7.18 -0.34 -31.44
C LEU A 286 -8.45 -1.19 -31.50
N SER A 287 -9.50 -0.76 -30.79
CA SER A 287 -10.78 -1.45 -30.77
C SER A 287 -11.94 -0.48 -30.61
N HIS A 288 -13.19 -0.98 -30.68
CA HIS A 288 -14.36 -0.15 -30.40
C HIS A 288 -14.47 0.33 -28.94
N LYS A 289 -13.74 -0.32 -28.01
CA LYS A 289 -13.66 0.07 -26.60
C LYS A 289 -12.40 0.90 -26.31
N THR A 290 -11.33 0.69 -27.07
CA THR A 290 -10.06 1.40 -26.94
C THR A 290 -9.78 2.15 -28.23
N LEU A 291 -10.08 3.46 -28.25
CA LEU A 291 -9.86 4.34 -29.41
C LEU A 291 -8.43 4.92 -29.42
N GLU A 292 -7.72 4.80 -28.33
CA GLU A 292 -6.33 5.20 -28.11
C GLU A 292 -5.47 3.97 -27.81
N PRO A 293 -4.99 3.28 -28.86
CA PRO A 293 -4.12 2.12 -28.68
C PRO A 293 -2.78 2.52 -28.07
N ILE A 294 -2.03 1.53 -27.55
CA ILE A 294 -0.73 1.80 -26.91
C ILE A 294 0.24 2.55 -27.83
N SER A 295 0.15 2.36 -29.14
CA SER A 295 0.96 3.11 -30.12
C SER A 295 0.70 4.62 -30.08
N ASP A 296 -0.51 5.07 -29.75
CA ASP A 296 -0.82 6.50 -29.62
C ASP A 296 -0.30 7.05 -28.28
N ILE A 297 -0.34 6.24 -27.21
CA ILE A 297 0.31 6.59 -25.94
C ILE A 297 1.82 6.75 -26.14
N ALA A 298 2.47 5.85 -26.87
CA ALA A 298 3.88 5.96 -27.20
C ALA A 298 4.20 7.25 -28.00
N LYS A 299 3.39 7.60 -28.99
CA LYS A 299 3.53 8.88 -29.73
C LYS A 299 3.35 10.07 -28.81
N ALA A 300 2.38 10.05 -27.89
CA ALA A 300 2.15 11.13 -26.94
C ALA A 300 3.36 11.34 -26.02
N LEU A 301 3.98 10.26 -25.54
CA LEU A 301 5.23 10.34 -24.74
C LEU A 301 6.38 10.99 -25.51
N VAL A 302 6.54 10.64 -26.79
CA VAL A 302 7.58 11.22 -27.66
C VAL A 302 7.34 12.68 -27.96
N GLN A 303 6.10 13.02 -28.31
CA GLN A 303 5.71 14.38 -28.74
C GLN A 303 5.49 15.32 -27.55
N LYS A 304 5.30 14.76 -26.36
CA LYS A 304 4.88 15.47 -25.13
C LYS A 304 3.59 16.29 -25.34
N GLU A 305 2.64 15.71 -26.05
CA GLU A 305 1.34 16.31 -26.30
C GLU A 305 0.23 15.26 -26.40
N LEU A 306 -1.02 15.67 -26.14
CA LEU A 306 -2.21 14.79 -26.10
C LEU A 306 -3.09 14.93 -27.35
N THR A 307 -2.59 15.54 -28.44
CA THR A 307 -3.39 15.84 -29.65
C THR A 307 -4.01 14.61 -30.29
N ASN A 308 -3.38 13.46 -30.16
CA ASN A 308 -3.84 12.19 -30.73
C ASN A 308 -4.66 11.33 -29.71
N ILE A 309 -4.87 11.83 -28.50
CA ILE A 309 -5.57 11.10 -27.44
C ILE A 309 -6.88 11.80 -27.12
N PRO A 310 -8.03 11.27 -27.57
CA PRO A 310 -9.34 11.82 -27.24
C PRO A 310 -9.54 11.85 -25.68
N ASN A 311 -9.88 13.02 -25.15
CA ASN A 311 -10.07 13.22 -23.69
C ASN A 311 -8.87 12.85 -22.81
N GLY A 312 -7.65 12.89 -23.37
CA GLY A 312 -6.42 12.42 -22.72
C GLY A 312 -6.11 13.08 -21.37
N THR A 313 -6.48 14.34 -21.18
CA THR A 313 -6.25 15.09 -19.92
C THR A 313 -7.00 14.53 -18.71
N GLN A 314 -8.11 13.86 -18.90
CA GLN A 314 -8.88 13.25 -17.79
C GLN A 314 -8.47 11.80 -17.52
N VAL A 315 -7.86 11.16 -18.52
CA VAL A 315 -7.65 9.70 -18.53
C VAL A 315 -6.21 9.34 -18.23
N TYR A 316 -5.26 10.17 -18.67
CA TYR A 316 -3.83 9.87 -18.56
C TYR A 316 -3.06 10.94 -17.77
N ALA A 317 -3.40 11.13 -16.49
CA ALA A 317 -2.70 12.07 -15.62
C ALA A 317 -1.17 11.80 -15.54
N GLY A 318 -0.76 10.55 -15.69
CA GLY A 318 0.65 10.16 -15.75
C GLY A 318 1.39 10.72 -16.97
N LEU A 319 0.72 10.87 -18.12
CA LEU A 319 1.29 11.51 -19.30
C LEU A 319 1.56 12.99 -19.05
N GLU A 320 0.59 13.72 -18.47
CA GLU A 320 0.77 15.14 -18.16
C GLU A 320 1.90 15.36 -17.16
N LYS A 321 2.00 14.50 -16.15
CA LYS A 321 3.11 14.50 -15.20
C LYS A 321 4.45 14.26 -15.91
N TYR A 322 4.52 13.24 -16.78
CA TYR A 322 5.72 12.98 -17.58
C TYR A 322 6.11 14.18 -18.45
N PHE A 323 5.15 14.83 -19.12
CA PHE A 323 5.44 15.99 -19.95
C PHE A 323 6.04 17.16 -19.17
N ALA A 324 5.52 17.39 -17.94
CA ALA A 324 5.93 18.47 -17.07
C ALA A 324 7.25 18.20 -16.35
N GLU A 325 7.52 16.97 -15.94
CA GLU A 325 8.54 16.64 -14.94
C GLU A 325 9.69 15.78 -15.49
N SER A 326 9.53 15.15 -16.68
CA SER A 326 10.58 14.26 -17.20
C SER A 326 11.89 14.99 -17.49
N ASP A 327 12.97 14.49 -16.90
CA ASP A 327 14.35 14.97 -17.06
C ASP A 327 15.07 14.15 -18.15
N PRO A 328 15.50 14.79 -19.27
CA PRO A 328 16.22 14.09 -20.35
C PRO A 328 17.60 13.57 -19.95
N LYS A 329 18.11 13.94 -18.76
CA LYS A 329 19.42 13.49 -18.28
C LYS A 329 19.36 12.19 -17.50
N LYS A 330 18.17 11.80 -17.03
CA LYS A 330 18.00 10.56 -16.30
C LYS A 330 17.96 9.37 -17.25
N LYS A 331 18.48 8.23 -16.80
CA LYS A 331 18.29 6.94 -17.46
C LYS A 331 16.79 6.63 -17.56
N LYS A 332 16.36 5.97 -18.63
CA LYS A 332 14.95 5.67 -18.85
C LYS A 332 14.70 4.18 -18.99
N LEU A 333 13.68 3.71 -18.30
CA LEU A 333 13.11 2.39 -18.48
C LEU A 333 11.63 2.53 -18.84
N PHE A 334 11.21 1.93 -19.96
CA PHE A 334 9.80 1.80 -20.31
C PHE A 334 9.32 0.39 -19.91
N VAL A 335 8.36 0.33 -18.98
CA VAL A 335 7.71 -0.91 -18.53
C VAL A 335 6.33 -0.98 -19.15
N ILE A 336 6.05 -2.03 -19.93
CA ILE A 336 4.84 -2.16 -20.72
C ILE A 336 4.10 -3.45 -20.35
N ASN A 337 2.85 -3.31 -19.88
CA ASN A 337 1.98 -4.42 -19.49
C ASN A 337 0.58 -4.28 -20.09
N HIS A 338 0.28 -5.07 -21.09
CA HIS A 338 -1.04 -5.19 -21.72
C HIS A 338 -1.35 -6.65 -22.05
N GLY A 339 -2.58 -6.92 -22.47
CA GLY A 339 -3.00 -8.20 -23.01
C GLY A 339 -4.22 -8.80 -22.34
N LEU A 340 -4.54 -8.44 -21.08
CA LEU A 340 -5.75 -8.91 -20.43
C LEU A 340 -7.01 -8.40 -21.14
N ASN A 341 -7.09 -7.10 -21.45
CA ASN A 341 -8.25 -6.53 -22.15
C ASN A 341 -8.29 -6.96 -23.62
N ASP A 342 -7.13 -7.12 -24.27
CA ASP A 342 -7.07 -7.68 -25.63
C ASP A 342 -7.65 -9.10 -25.66
N TYR A 343 -7.31 -9.92 -24.67
CA TYR A 343 -7.87 -11.26 -24.49
C TYR A 343 -9.37 -11.23 -24.18
N PHE A 344 -9.82 -10.40 -23.21
CA PHE A 344 -11.23 -10.33 -22.84
C PHE A 344 -12.12 -9.81 -23.97
N ASP A 345 -11.59 -8.95 -24.83
CA ASP A 345 -12.29 -8.44 -26.01
C ASP A 345 -12.14 -9.34 -27.24
N GLY A 346 -11.33 -10.41 -27.14
CA GLY A 346 -11.11 -11.37 -28.22
C GLY A 346 -10.43 -10.76 -29.44
N LEU A 347 -9.54 -9.78 -29.22
CA LEU A 347 -8.86 -9.09 -30.32
C LEU A 347 -7.82 -10.01 -30.99
N PRO A 348 -7.57 -9.86 -32.30
CA PRO A 348 -6.57 -10.68 -32.97
C PRO A 348 -5.18 -10.45 -32.41
N ILE A 349 -4.42 -11.53 -32.20
CA ILE A 349 -3.04 -11.44 -31.74
C ILE A 349 -2.15 -10.91 -32.85
N ASN A 350 -2.28 -11.45 -34.07
CA ASN A 350 -1.54 -11.06 -35.27
C ASN A 350 -2.50 -10.91 -36.46
N THR A 351 -2.11 -10.12 -37.44
CA THR A 351 -2.73 -10.01 -38.75
C THR A 351 -1.66 -10.21 -39.85
N GLU A 352 -2.05 -10.14 -41.13
CA GLU A 352 -1.08 -10.23 -42.24
C GLU A 352 -0.11 -9.03 -42.26
N ASP A 353 -0.56 -7.87 -41.78
CA ASP A 353 0.28 -6.68 -41.58
C ASP A 353 0.84 -6.71 -40.17
N GLU A 354 2.13 -6.90 -40.04
CA GLU A 354 2.83 -6.98 -38.74
C GLU A 354 2.73 -5.66 -37.93
N GLU A 355 2.43 -4.53 -38.56
CA GLU A 355 2.27 -3.22 -37.91
C GLU A 355 0.80 -2.79 -37.81
N ASP A 356 -0.13 -3.67 -38.05
CA ASP A 356 -1.57 -3.39 -37.88
C ASP A 356 -1.90 -3.18 -36.40
N ILE A 357 -2.17 -1.94 -36.04
CA ILE A 357 -2.50 -1.52 -34.67
C ILE A 357 -3.87 -2.05 -34.18
N SER A 358 -4.65 -2.70 -35.03
CA SER A 358 -5.88 -3.41 -34.63
C SER A 358 -5.59 -4.82 -34.11
N SER A 359 -4.35 -5.29 -34.21
CA SER A 359 -3.86 -6.53 -33.61
C SER A 359 -2.99 -6.22 -32.38
N TYR A 360 -2.99 -7.16 -31.44
CA TYR A 360 -2.23 -7.03 -30.20
C TYR A 360 -0.72 -6.86 -30.44
N SER A 361 -0.12 -7.79 -31.18
CA SER A 361 1.32 -7.75 -31.49
C SER A 361 1.69 -6.55 -32.34
N GLY A 362 0.85 -6.15 -33.31
CA GLY A 362 1.09 -4.99 -34.16
C GLY A 362 1.11 -3.69 -33.36
N ALA A 363 0.10 -3.49 -32.50
CA ALA A 363 0.04 -2.31 -31.65
C ALA A 363 1.24 -2.20 -30.67
N MET A 364 1.61 -3.32 -30.04
CA MET A 364 2.78 -3.40 -29.15
C MET A 364 4.08 -3.13 -29.91
N ARG A 365 4.26 -3.74 -31.07
CA ARG A 365 5.45 -3.55 -31.93
C ARG A 365 5.62 -2.08 -32.34
N VAL A 366 4.56 -1.45 -32.84
CA VAL A 366 4.58 -0.03 -33.22
C VAL A 366 4.90 0.86 -32.04
N ALA A 367 4.34 0.58 -30.86
CA ALA A 367 4.62 1.35 -29.66
C ALA A 367 6.10 1.27 -29.25
N VAL A 368 6.64 0.05 -29.14
CA VAL A 368 8.03 -0.16 -28.71
C VAL A 368 8.99 0.46 -29.72
N ARG A 369 8.82 0.23 -31.03
CA ARG A 369 9.67 0.84 -32.06
C ARG A 369 9.62 2.37 -32.03
N THR A 370 8.44 2.95 -31.87
CA THR A 370 8.29 4.42 -31.75
C THR A 370 9.11 4.97 -30.58
N LEU A 371 9.11 4.27 -29.46
CA LEU A 371 9.88 4.67 -28.27
C LEU A 371 11.40 4.40 -28.46
N GLN A 372 11.79 3.28 -29.04
CA GLN A 372 13.20 2.95 -29.33
C GLN A 372 13.83 3.99 -30.27
N GLU A 373 13.10 4.41 -31.31
CA GLU A 373 13.56 5.45 -32.24
C GLU A 373 13.75 6.81 -31.56
N ALA A 374 12.84 7.17 -30.65
CA ALA A 374 12.90 8.46 -29.95
C ALA A 374 13.87 8.47 -28.75
N PHE A 375 14.09 7.32 -28.13
CA PHE A 375 14.90 7.14 -26.92
C PHE A 375 15.90 5.99 -27.10
N PRO A 376 16.92 6.13 -27.98
CA PRO A 376 17.82 5.03 -28.33
C PRO A 376 18.68 4.52 -27.17
N GLU A 377 18.84 5.30 -26.10
CA GLU A 377 19.56 4.92 -24.87
C GLU A 377 18.64 4.38 -23.77
N ALA A 378 17.33 4.28 -24.03
CA ALA A 378 16.38 3.77 -23.05
C ALA A 378 16.36 2.24 -23.02
N TYR A 379 16.05 1.71 -21.85
CA TYR A 379 15.77 0.29 -21.65
C TYR A 379 14.27 0.02 -21.76
N PHE A 380 13.92 -1.22 -22.08
CA PHE A 380 12.55 -1.66 -22.28
C PHE A 380 12.31 -2.98 -21.57
N LEU A 381 11.20 -3.06 -20.85
CA LEU A 381 10.74 -4.25 -20.16
C LEU A 381 9.27 -4.51 -20.54
N LEU A 382 9.04 -5.59 -21.27
CA LEU A 382 7.69 -6.06 -21.52
C LEU A 382 7.26 -7.00 -20.40
N MET A 383 5.98 -6.97 -20.03
CA MET A 383 5.42 -7.91 -19.09
C MET A 383 4.27 -8.66 -19.76
N THR A 384 4.27 -9.99 -19.64
CA THR A 384 3.09 -10.76 -20.04
C THR A 384 1.91 -10.43 -19.15
N PRO A 385 0.65 -10.59 -19.60
CA PRO A 385 -0.50 -10.53 -18.72
C PRO A 385 -0.33 -11.54 -17.57
N ASN A 386 -0.86 -11.22 -16.39
CA ASN A 386 -0.91 -12.19 -15.29
C ASN A 386 -2.07 -13.18 -15.47
N LEU A 387 -2.04 -14.26 -14.71
CA LEU A 387 -3.15 -15.21 -14.66
C LEU A 387 -4.45 -14.52 -14.22
N SER A 388 -5.57 -14.95 -14.81
CA SER A 388 -6.91 -14.55 -14.42
C SER A 388 -7.79 -15.79 -14.25
N ILE A 389 -8.65 -15.78 -13.24
CA ILE A 389 -9.66 -16.83 -13.05
C ILE A 389 -10.95 -16.54 -13.84
N CYS A 390 -11.06 -15.36 -14.43
CA CYS A 390 -12.17 -15.04 -15.32
C CYS A 390 -12.08 -15.89 -16.57
N PHE A 391 -13.14 -16.57 -16.92
CA PHE A 391 -13.30 -17.55 -18.00
C PHE A 391 -12.67 -18.92 -17.70
N ASP A 392 -11.35 -19.07 -17.74
CA ASP A 392 -10.67 -20.32 -17.42
C ASP A 392 -9.27 -20.04 -16.88
N PHE A 393 -8.96 -20.64 -15.76
CA PHE A 393 -7.69 -20.40 -15.08
C PHE A 393 -6.51 -21.06 -15.86
N GLY A 394 -5.42 -20.33 -15.96
CA GLY A 394 -4.19 -20.80 -16.61
C GLY A 394 -4.11 -20.38 -18.07
N GLU A 395 -4.38 -21.31 -18.98
CA GLU A 395 -4.26 -21.04 -20.43
C GLU A 395 -5.28 -20.03 -20.96
N GLY A 396 -6.46 -19.92 -20.30
CA GLY A 396 -7.62 -19.18 -20.79
C GLY A 396 -8.44 -19.99 -21.79
N ILE A 397 -9.63 -19.50 -22.15
CA ILE A 397 -10.46 -20.05 -23.21
C ILE A 397 -10.10 -19.45 -24.55
N GLN A 398 -10.34 -20.20 -25.64
CA GLN A 398 -10.20 -19.68 -27.00
C GLN A 398 -11.27 -18.62 -27.29
N THR A 399 -10.84 -17.44 -27.70
CA THR A 399 -11.72 -16.35 -28.13
C THR A 399 -11.99 -16.40 -29.64
N GLU A 400 -13.00 -15.68 -30.11
CA GLU A 400 -13.48 -15.78 -31.51
C GLU A 400 -12.42 -15.37 -32.55
N TYR A 401 -11.73 -14.24 -32.31
CA TYR A 401 -10.77 -13.65 -33.25
C TYR A 401 -9.34 -13.59 -32.67
N GLY A 402 -9.19 -13.81 -31.37
CA GLY A 402 -7.89 -13.85 -30.67
C GLY A 402 -7.43 -15.27 -30.40
N GLY A 403 -6.81 -15.46 -29.25
CA GLY A 403 -6.31 -16.74 -28.76
C GLY A 403 -6.82 -17.02 -27.36
N LYS A 404 -6.17 -17.95 -26.70
CA LYS A 404 -6.19 -18.14 -25.26
C LYS A 404 -5.34 -17.07 -24.57
N LEU A 405 -5.48 -16.88 -23.27
CA LEU A 405 -4.65 -15.94 -22.53
C LEU A 405 -3.14 -16.25 -22.66
N VAL A 406 -2.81 -17.53 -22.68
CA VAL A 406 -1.41 -17.99 -22.88
C VAL A 406 -0.84 -17.58 -24.24
N ASP A 407 -1.67 -17.50 -25.29
CA ASP A 407 -1.21 -17.11 -26.63
C ASP A 407 -0.81 -15.61 -26.67
N TYR A 408 -1.49 -14.75 -25.90
CA TYR A 408 -1.08 -13.34 -25.73
C TYR A 408 0.23 -13.23 -24.95
N ALA A 409 0.45 -14.07 -23.94
CA ALA A 409 1.72 -14.11 -23.23
C ALA A 409 2.87 -14.56 -24.15
N ASP A 410 2.64 -15.61 -24.96
CA ASP A 410 3.63 -16.10 -25.94
C ASP A 410 3.95 -15.03 -27.00
N ALA A 411 2.97 -14.23 -27.39
CA ALA A 411 3.17 -13.11 -28.29
C ALA A 411 4.09 -12.03 -27.70
N VAL A 412 3.96 -11.70 -26.41
CA VAL A 412 4.87 -10.78 -25.73
C VAL A 412 6.29 -11.33 -25.67
N ILE A 413 6.46 -12.61 -25.36
CA ILE A 413 7.77 -13.27 -25.33
C ILE A 413 8.41 -13.20 -26.72
N SER A 414 7.66 -13.53 -27.78
CA SER A 414 8.14 -13.46 -29.15
C SER A 414 8.52 -12.03 -29.57
N LEU A 415 7.74 -11.04 -29.15
CA LEU A 415 8.04 -9.61 -29.38
C LEU A 415 9.31 -9.18 -28.64
N GLY A 416 9.53 -9.67 -27.43
CA GLY A 416 10.77 -9.42 -26.69
C GLY A 416 12.01 -9.88 -27.44
N GLU A 417 11.97 -11.11 -27.98
CA GLU A 417 13.04 -11.66 -28.83
C GLU A 417 13.22 -10.85 -30.12
N GLU A 418 12.11 -10.52 -30.82
CA GLU A 418 12.13 -9.74 -32.07
C GLU A 418 12.73 -8.34 -31.88
N LEU A 419 12.33 -7.65 -30.82
CA LEU A 419 12.67 -6.24 -30.55
C LEU A 419 13.93 -6.10 -29.70
N ASN A 420 14.52 -7.21 -29.28
CA ASN A 420 15.68 -7.30 -28.38
C ASN A 420 15.45 -6.49 -27.09
N VAL A 421 14.36 -6.83 -26.38
CA VAL A 421 13.96 -6.21 -25.10
C VAL A 421 13.65 -7.29 -24.07
N GLU A 422 13.86 -6.97 -22.79
CA GLU A 422 13.61 -7.87 -21.68
C GLU A 422 12.11 -8.18 -21.51
N VAL A 423 11.80 -9.39 -21.03
CA VAL A 423 10.43 -9.83 -20.77
C VAL A 423 10.29 -10.45 -19.39
N LEU A 424 9.33 -9.98 -18.60
CA LEU A 424 8.87 -10.65 -17.38
C LEU A 424 7.64 -11.50 -17.68
N ASP A 425 7.77 -12.80 -17.55
CA ASP A 425 6.65 -13.74 -17.72
C ASP A 425 5.81 -13.82 -16.43
N ASN A 426 4.89 -12.86 -16.26
CA ASN A 426 3.98 -12.85 -15.11
C ASN A 426 2.93 -13.97 -15.19
N LEU A 427 2.60 -14.45 -16.38
CA LEU A 427 1.63 -15.54 -16.53
C LEU A 427 2.11 -16.83 -15.86
N ARG A 428 3.40 -17.18 -16.04
CA ARG A 428 3.96 -18.47 -15.61
C ARG A 428 4.75 -18.40 -14.32
N GLU A 429 5.29 -17.23 -14.00
CA GLU A 429 6.25 -17.09 -12.91
C GLU A 429 5.66 -16.47 -11.65
N LEU A 430 4.50 -15.78 -11.72
CA LEU A 430 3.79 -15.40 -10.52
C LEU A 430 3.14 -16.64 -9.89
N PRO A 431 3.33 -16.87 -8.57
CA PRO A 431 2.81 -18.06 -7.90
C PRO A 431 1.29 -17.92 -7.58
N ILE A 432 0.49 -17.68 -8.64
CA ILE A 432 -0.96 -17.55 -8.53
C ILE A 432 -1.58 -18.93 -8.65
N GLU A 433 -2.18 -19.44 -7.57
CA GLU A 433 -2.89 -20.70 -7.49
C GLU A 433 -4.40 -20.46 -7.60
N LYS A 434 -5.11 -21.27 -8.41
CA LYS A 434 -6.56 -21.13 -8.64
C LYS A 434 -7.38 -21.17 -7.35
N GLU A 435 -7.07 -22.12 -6.48
CA GLU A 435 -7.78 -22.37 -5.23
C GLU A 435 -7.43 -21.36 -4.14
N ARG A 436 -6.41 -20.52 -4.39
CA ARG A 436 -5.91 -19.52 -3.46
C ARG A 436 -5.56 -18.21 -4.16
N TYR A 437 -6.24 -17.89 -5.26
CA TYR A 437 -5.95 -16.69 -6.06
C TYR A 437 -5.97 -15.39 -5.22
N TRP A 438 -6.83 -15.33 -4.19
CA TRP A 438 -6.96 -14.15 -3.30
C TRP A 438 -5.68 -13.79 -2.53
N VAL A 439 -4.69 -14.69 -2.51
CA VAL A 439 -3.37 -14.38 -1.92
C VAL A 439 -2.66 -13.28 -2.72
N LEU A 440 -2.84 -13.27 -4.06
CA LEU A 440 -2.17 -12.33 -4.95
C LEU A 440 -3.12 -11.51 -5.84
N LEU A 441 -4.40 -11.90 -5.93
CA LEU A 441 -5.41 -11.19 -6.73
C LEU A 441 -6.58 -10.75 -5.83
N GLU A 442 -7.11 -9.55 -6.05
CA GLU A 442 -8.23 -9.01 -5.27
C GLU A 442 -9.60 -9.49 -5.77
N ASP A 443 -9.77 -9.60 -7.09
CA ASP A 443 -11.03 -9.96 -7.75
C ASP A 443 -10.89 -11.15 -8.71
N GLY A 444 -9.78 -11.85 -8.64
CA GLY A 444 -9.45 -12.96 -9.53
C GLY A 444 -8.78 -12.57 -10.84
N THR A 445 -8.54 -11.27 -11.06
CA THR A 445 -7.85 -10.72 -12.23
C THR A 445 -6.77 -9.72 -11.84
N HIS A 446 -7.13 -8.74 -11.02
CA HIS A 446 -6.23 -7.66 -10.64
C HIS A 446 -5.34 -8.05 -9.45
N PRO A 447 -4.04 -7.78 -9.50
CA PRO A 447 -3.16 -8.01 -8.37
C PRO A 447 -3.61 -7.20 -7.14
N ASN A 448 -3.72 -7.86 -5.98
CA ASN A 448 -3.91 -7.19 -4.70
C ASN A 448 -2.60 -6.54 -4.24
N ALA A 449 -2.55 -5.93 -3.05
CA ALA A 449 -1.36 -5.26 -2.54
C ALA A 449 -0.11 -6.17 -2.51
N GLN A 450 -0.26 -7.44 -2.08
CA GLN A 450 0.83 -8.41 -2.10
C GLN A 450 1.26 -8.78 -3.53
N GLY A 451 0.31 -8.94 -4.44
CA GLY A 451 0.59 -9.19 -5.86
C GLY A 451 1.34 -8.03 -6.52
N ARG A 452 0.92 -6.79 -6.26
CA ARG A 452 1.59 -5.59 -6.75
C ARG A 452 3.01 -5.45 -6.18
N PHE A 453 3.19 -5.73 -4.88
CA PHE A 453 4.51 -5.75 -4.24
C PHE A 453 5.43 -6.79 -4.88
N LEU A 454 4.94 -7.99 -5.14
CA LEU A 454 5.72 -9.05 -5.80
C LEU A 454 6.12 -8.65 -7.24
N ILE A 455 5.20 -8.09 -8.03
CA ILE A 455 5.50 -7.63 -9.40
C ILE A 455 6.53 -6.49 -9.36
N GLY A 456 6.37 -5.52 -8.44
CA GLY A 456 7.33 -4.43 -8.25
C GLY A 456 8.75 -4.94 -7.95
N ASN A 457 8.90 -5.92 -7.06
CA ASN A 457 10.19 -6.54 -6.75
C ASN A 457 10.81 -7.24 -7.97
N ARG A 458 10.00 -7.88 -8.82
CA ARG A 458 10.50 -8.49 -10.05
C ARG A 458 11.02 -7.46 -11.05
N ILE A 459 10.35 -6.30 -11.16
CA ILE A 459 10.81 -5.17 -11.99
C ILE A 459 12.15 -4.63 -11.45
N ILE A 460 12.28 -4.50 -10.12
CA ILE A 460 13.53 -4.05 -9.48
C ILE A 460 14.67 -5.02 -9.74
N ALA A 461 14.43 -6.33 -9.67
CA ALA A 461 15.43 -7.33 -9.98
C ALA A 461 15.92 -7.24 -11.44
N CYS A 462 15.03 -6.89 -12.39
CA CYS A 462 15.45 -6.59 -13.77
C CYS A 462 16.28 -5.30 -13.84
N LEU A 463 15.92 -4.27 -13.10
CA LEU A 463 16.67 -3.01 -13.06
C LEU A 463 18.12 -3.23 -12.61
N GLU A 464 18.34 -4.10 -11.60
CA GLU A 464 19.67 -4.47 -11.14
C GLU A 464 20.52 -5.14 -12.25
N THR A 465 19.92 -5.97 -13.10
CA THR A 465 20.63 -6.62 -14.22
C THR A 465 21.03 -5.61 -15.31
N LEU A 466 20.18 -4.61 -15.57
CA LEU A 466 20.44 -3.57 -16.56
C LEU A 466 21.58 -2.62 -16.15
N GLU A 467 21.91 -2.51 -14.86
CA GLU A 467 23.01 -1.66 -14.38
C GLU A 467 24.40 -2.33 -14.53
N VAL A 468 24.43 -3.63 -14.74
CA VAL A 468 25.69 -4.42 -14.82
C VAL A 468 26.21 -4.53 -16.25
N GLU A 469 25.38 -4.30 -17.26
CA GLU A 469 25.73 -4.28 -18.70
C GLU A 469 26.19 -2.91 -19.17
#